data_d7273abc4224624f509b46b6c2dc66cd
#
_entry.id   d7273abc4224624f509b46b6c2dc66cd
#
_cell.length_a   1.000
_cell.length_b   1.000
_cell.length_c   1.000
_cell.angle_alpha   90.00
_cell.angle_beta   90.00
_cell.angle_gamma   90.00
#
_symmetry.space_group_name_H-M   'P 1'
#
loop_
_entity.id
_entity.type
_entity.pdbx_description
1 polymer ?
#
loop_
_entity_poly.entity_id
_entity_poly.type
_entity_poly.pdbx_seq_one_letter_code
_entity_poly.pdbx_strand_id
1 'polypeptide(L)'
;MTTTYKREDFANNTEVRWCPGCGDYAILMALQRLLPELGLAPEEHVFVSGIGCAGRLPYYMNAYGFHTIHGRATAVATGLKAMRDDLTVWVITGDGDALSIGGNHLIHCLRRNVNVNILLFNNQVYGLTKGQFSPTSQKGQVTKTSPQGVNAEPVNPLMLALAAGAGFVARGVDKDPTHLVSILKKAYEHKGCSFVEIYQDCNIFNHGAFDGFAIKNNRADKTVILEDGKPLLFGAENQKALVQEGEDLRVIDTQNDQPDYLHDPQNVMAAMRLARINYPDFPVPLGVYYQQERDIYSLKHPMNKSLTDVETLFKARASWDQS
;
A
#
# COMPACT_ATOMS: atom_id res chain seq x y z
N MET A 1 21.61 -21.74 15.08
CA MET A 1 21.85 -21.66 13.62
C MET A 1 20.75 -20.80 13.06
N THR A 2 21.06 -19.65 12.46
CA THR A 2 20.05 -18.83 11.77
C THR A 2 19.66 -19.56 10.49
N THR A 3 18.42 -19.96 10.38
CA THR A 3 17.87 -20.58 9.15
C THR A 3 17.92 -19.54 8.04
N THR A 4 18.56 -19.85 6.93
CA THR A 4 18.58 -18.97 5.75
C THR A 4 17.47 -19.43 4.81
N TYR A 5 16.46 -18.58 4.64
CA TYR A 5 15.35 -18.83 3.73
C TYR A 5 15.69 -18.43 2.29
N LYS A 6 15.00 -19.05 1.33
CA LYS A 6 15.07 -18.76 -0.09
C LYS A 6 13.70 -18.36 -0.61
N ARG A 7 13.65 -17.77 -1.79
CA ARG A 7 12.40 -17.37 -2.44
C ARG A 7 11.39 -18.51 -2.56
N GLU A 8 11.88 -19.73 -2.84
CA GLU A 8 11.08 -20.93 -3.02
C GLU A 8 10.35 -21.35 -1.75
N ASP A 9 10.90 -21.00 -0.57
CA ASP A 9 10.26 -21.29 0.72
C ASP A 9 8.98 -20.48 0.92
N PHE A 10 8.83 -19.35 0.22
CA PHE A 10 7.66 -18.47 0.26
C PHE A 10 6.73 -18.61 -0.96
N ALA A 11 7.06 -19.48 -1.90
CA ALA A 11 6.25 -19.80 -3.07
C ALA A 11 5.56 -21.15 -2.87
N ASN A 12 4.37 -21.30 -3.42
CA ASN A 12 3.69 -22.58 -3.47
C ASN A 12 3.42 -23.02 -4.92
N ASN A 13 2.87 -24.22 -5.09
CA ASN A 13 2.61 -24.80 -6.40
C ASN A 13 1.22 -24.48 -6.95
N THR A 14 0.48 -23.53 -6.33
CA THR A 14 -0.84 -23.15 -6.80
C THR A 14 -0.73 -22.41 -8.14
N GLU A 15 -1.51 -22.84 -9.11
CA GLU A 15 -1.57 -22.18 -10.42
C GLU A 15 -2.11 -20.75 -10.26
N VAL A 16 -1.32 -19.78 -10.70
CA VAL A 16 -1.71 -18.37 -10.66
C VAL A 16 -2.79 -18.09 -11.70
N ARG A 17 -3.91 -17.53 -11.28
CA ARG A 17 -5.12 -17.30 -12.08
C ARG A 17 -5.29 -15.85 -12.53
N TRP A 18 -4.27 -15.03 -12.41
CA TRP A 18 -4.28 -13.69 -13.00
C TRP A 18 -4.14 -13.75 -14.53
N CYS A 19 -4.55 -12.69 -15.19
CA CYS A 19 -4.39 -12.56 -16.63
C CYS A 19 -2.89 -12.60 -17.01
N PRO A 20 -2.49 -13.27 -18.09
CA PRO A 20 -1.10 -13.22 -18.56
C PRO A 20 -0.65 -11.78 -18.79
N GLY A 21 0.49 -11.39 -18.20
CA GLY A 21 1.03 -10.02 -18.29
C GLY A 21 0.46 -9.02 -17.27
N CYS A 22 -0.40 -9.45 -16.34
CA CYS A 22 -0.91 -8.61 -15.26
C CYS A 22 0.23 -8.16 -14.31
N GLY A 23 0.21 -6.90 -13.88
CA GLY A 23 1.20 -6.35 -12.93
C GLY A 23 1.23 -7.04 -11.57
N ASP A 24 0.17 -7.73 -11.17
CA ASP A 24 0.10 -8.51 -9.92
C ASP A 24 1.22 -9.57 -9.83
N TYR A 25 1.67 -10.13 -10.96
CA TYR A 25 2.81 -11.07 -10.99
C TYR A 25 4.11 -10.43 -10.52
N ALA A 26 4.35 -9.18 -10.91
CA ALA A 26 5.56 -8.46 -10.52
C ALA A 26 5.55 -8.15 -9.01
N ILE A 27 4.39 -7.80 -8.46
CA ILE A 27 4.23 -7.51 -7.03
C ILE A 27 4.37 -8.80 -6.21
N LEU A 28 3.78 -9.91 -6.64
CA LEU A 28 3.98 -11.23 -6.02
C LEU A 28 5.46 -11.60 -5.98
N MET A 29 6.15 -11.44 -7.11
CA MET A 29 7.58 -11.73 -7.21
C MET A 29 8.43 -10.81 -6.31
N ALA A 30 8.06 -9.53 -6.19
CA ALA A 30 8.75 -8.58 -5.30
C ALA A 30 8.62 -9.00 -3.83
N LEU A 31 7.43 -9.41 -3.38
CA LEU A 31 7.21 -9.96 -2.05
C LEU A 31 8.02 -11.25 -1.82
N GLN A 32 7.93 -12.22 -2.73
CA GLN A 32 8.69 -13.47 -2.61
C GLN A 32 10.21 -13.29 -2.63
N ARG A 33 10.73 -12.18 -3.19
CA ARG A 33 12.15 -11.81 -3.10
C ARG A 33 12.49 -11.17 -1.77
N LEU A 34 11.60 -10.34 -1.23
CA LEU A 34 11.82 -9.62 0.02
C LEU A 34 11.82 -10.55 1.24
N LEU A 35 10.82 -11.46 1.32
CA LEU A 35 10.56 -12.22 2.56
C LEU A 35 11.79 -13.00 3.09
N PRO A 36 12.60 -13.68 2.25
CA PRO A 36 13.85 -14.30 2.71
C PRO A 36 14.82 -13.35 3.39
N GLU A 37 14.88 -12.08 2.92
CA GLU A 37 15.79 -11.06 3.45
C GLU A 37 15.37 -10.59 4.85
N LEU A 38 14.10 -10.79 5.23
CA LEU A 38 13.58 -10.41 6.53
C LEU A 38 13.95 -11.41 7.63
N GLY A 39 14.42 -12.61 7.26
CA GLY A 39 14.93 -13.63 8.18
C GLY A 39 13.86 -14.30 9.06
N LEU A 40 12.58 -14.10 8.77
CA LEU A 40 11.44 -14.73 9.45
C LEU A 40 10.99 -15.98 8.71
N ALA A 41 10.46 -16.94 9.46
CA ALA A 41 9.89 -18.17 8.90
C ALA A 41 8.58 -17.87 8.13
N PRO A 42 8.20 -18.70 7.12
CA PRO A 42 6.94 -18.52 6.40
C PRO A 42 5.71 -18.42 7.31
N GLU A 43 5.67 -19.18 8.41
CA GLU A 43 4.59 -19.17 9.39
C GLU A 43 4.54 -17.92 10.30
N GLU A 44 5.56 -17.08 10.27
CA GLU A 44 5.56 -15.78 10.96
C GLU A 44 4.95 -14.66 10.12
N HIS A 45 4.65 -14.95 8.84
CA HIS A 45 3.98 -14.03 7.93
C HIS A 45 2.50 -14.42 7.73
N VAL A 46 1.63 -13.41 7.73
CA VAL A 46 0.21 -13.59 7.43
C VAL A 46 -0.24 -12.57 6.38
N PHE A 47 -0.82 -13.06 5.29
CA PHE A 47 -1.39 -12.25 4.23
C PHE A 47 -2.91 -12.18 4.39
N VAL A 48 -3.44 -10.99 4.67
CA VAL A 48 -4.87 -10.74 4.83
C VAL A 48 -5.36 -9.95 3.62
N SER A 49 -6.21 -10.54 2.80
CA SER A 49 -6.68 -9.90 1.57
C SER A 49 -8.18 -9.60 1.59
N GLY A 50 -8.55 -8.53 0.86
CA GLY A 50 -9.92 -8.25 0.50
C GLY A 50 -10.34 -8.95 -0.79
N ILE A 51 -11.23 -8.34 -1.56
CA ILE A 51 -11.79 -8.90 -2.79
C ILE A 51 -11.27 -8.14 -4.01
N GLY A 52 -11.03 -8.87 -5.09
CA GLY A 52 -10.51 -8.39 -6.37
C GLY A 52 -9.32 -9.21 -6.85
N CYS A 53 -8.67 -8.76 -7.92
CA CYS A 53 -7.50 -9.47 -8.46
C CYS A 53 -6.37 -9.54 -7.43
N ALA A 54 -6.04 -8.42 -6.81
CA ALA A 54 -5.06 -8.35 -5.72
C ALA A 54 -5.38 -9.33 -4.59
N GLY A 55 -6.67 -9.49 -4.25
CA GLY A 55 -7.14 -10.37 -3.16
C GLY A 55 -6.77 -11.85 -3.33
N ARG A 56 -6.35 -12.26 -4.52
CA ARG A 56 -5.89 -13.64 -4.76
C ARG A 56 -4.45 -13.91 -4.31
N LEU A 57 -3.67 -12.89 -3.98
CA LEU A 57 -2.25 -13.03 -3.64
C LEU A 57 -1.98 -14.06 -2.53
N PRO A 58 -2.76 -14.15 -1.42
CA PRO A 58 -2.51 -15.13 -0.37
C PRO A 58 -2.52 -16.59 -0.84
N TYR A 59 -3.27 -16.90 -1.91
CA TYR A 59 -3.29 -18.27 -2.48
C TYR A 59 -1.98 -18.71 -3.12
N TYR A 60 -1.11 -17.75 -3.44
CA TYR A 60 0.14 -17.97 -4.17
C TYR A 60 1.38 -17.85 -3.27
N MET A 61 1.14 -17.58 -1.98
CA MET A 61 2.18 -17.52 -0.95
C MET A 61 2.20 -18.79 -0.13
N ASN A 62 3.40 -19.28 0.20
CA ASN A 62 3.58 -20.31 1.21
C ASN A 62 3.74 -19.64 2.58
N ALA A 63 2.63 -19.13 3.12
CA ALA A 63 2.50 -18.45 4.39
C ALA A 63 1.05 -18.54 4.85
N TYR A 64 0.72 -18.13 6.07
CA TYR A 64 -0.67 -18.03 6.47
C TYR A 64 -1.41 -16.95 5.69
N GLY A 65 -2.69 -17.20 5.39
CA GLY A 65 -3.51 -16.28 4.62
C GLY A 65 -4.97 -16.27 5.02
N PHE A 66 -5.57 -15.10 4.90
CA PHE A 66 -7.01 -14.88 4.99
C PHE A 66 -7.49 -14.20 3.72
N HIS A 67 -8.41 -14.82 3.00
CA HIS A 67 -9.18 -14.15 1.95
C HIS A 67 -10.52 -13.76 2.56
N THR A 68 -10.71 -12.47 2.82
CA THR A 68 -11.81 -11.96 3.62
C THR A 68 -13.01 -11.51 2.75
N ILE A 69 -13.82 -10.62 3.26
CA ILE A 69 -14.96 -10.01 2.57
C ILE A 69 -14.53 -8.66 1.98
N HIS A 70 -15.20 -8.19 0.94
CA HIS A 70 -14.92 -6.95 0.24
C HIS A 70 -14.80 -5.75 1.19
N GLY A 71 -13.64 -5.09 1.16
CA GLY A 71 -13.31 -3.94 1.98
C GLY A 71 -13.10 -4.26 3.47
N ARG A 72 -12.86 -5.52 3.85
CA ARG A 72 -12.72 -5.91 5.28
C ARG A 72 -11.33 -6.42 5.66
N ALA A 73 -10.38 -6.44 4.73
CA ALA A 73 -9.02 -6.92 5.02
C ALA A 73 -8.37 -6.17 6.19
N THR A 74 -8.45 -4.83 6.24
CA THR A 74 -7.90 -4.02 7.33
C THR A 74 -8.58 -4.26 8.67
N ALA A 75 -9.89 -4.56 8.69
CA ALA A 75 -10.62 -4.89 9.91
C ALA A 75 -10.19 -6.25 10.48
N VAL A 76 -10.08 -7.27 9.61
CA VAL A 76 -9.62 -8.61 9.99
C VAL A 76 -8.15 -8.57 10.45
N ALA A 77 -7.30 -7.86 9.71
CA ALA A 77 -5.89 -7.66 10.08
C ALA A 77 -5.74 -6.95 11.43
N THR A 78 -6.58 -5.96 11.73
CA THR A 78 -6.61 -5.29 13.04
C THR A 78 -6.94 -6.28 14.16
N GLY A 79 -7.95 -7.12 13.96
CA GLY A 79 -8.32 -8.15 14.94
C GLY A 79 -7.22 -9.21 15.13
N LEU A 80 -6.61 -9.67 14.04
CA LEU A 80 -5.48 -10.60 14.09
C LEU A 80 -4.32 -10.00 14.89
N LYS A 81 -3.92 -8.77 14.57
CA LYS A 81 -2.79 -8.11 15.23
C LYS A 81 -3.04 -7.80 16.71
N ALA A 82 -4.31 -7.58 17.07
CA ALA A 82 -4.73 -7.40 18.45
C ALA A 82 -4.56 -8.68 19.31
N MET A 83 -4.64 -9.85 18.68
CA MET A 83 -4.52 -11.17 19.35
C MET A 83 -3.13 -11.80 19.20
N ARG A 84 -2.39 -11.45 18.14
CA ARG A 84 -1.09 -12.01 17.77
C ARG A 84 -0.19 -10.86 17.29
N ASP A 85 0.37 -10.14 18.27
CA ASP A 85 1.27 -9.01 18.03
C ASP A 85 2.67 -9.42 17.51
N ASP A 86 3.00 -10.70 17.66
CA ASP A 86 4.23 -11.34 17.19
C ASP A 86 4.27 -11.54 15.66
N LEU A 87 3.11 -11.67 15.00
CA LEU A 87 3.06 -11.97 13.58
C LEU A 87 3.29 -10.74 12.69
N THR A 88 3.98 -10.93 11.57
CA THR A 88 4.10 -9.92 10.51
C THR A 88 2.88 -10.00 9.60
N VAL A 89 2.06 -8.96 9.60
CA VAL A 89 0.79 -8.92 8.85
C VAL A 89 0.89 -8.02 7.63
N TRP A 90 0.59 -8.60 6.46
CA TRP A 90 0.50 -7.95 5.18
C TRP A 90 -0.98 -7.87 4.76
N VAL A 91 -1.48 -6.66 4.55
CA VAL A 91 -2.84 -6.43 4.06
C VAL A 91 -2.78 -6.18 2.55
N ILE A 92 -3.44 -7.04 1.79
CA ILE A 92 -3.46 -6.98 0.33
C ILE A 92 -4.84 -6.53 -0.13
N THR A 93 -4.90 -5.39 -0.80
CA THR A 93 -6.17 -4.79 -1.20
C THR A 93 -6.04 -4.03 -2.52
N GLY A 94 -7.08 -4.02 -3.32
CA GLY A 94 -7.18 -3.16 -4.51
C GLY A 94 -7.75 -1.79 -4.16
N ASP A 95 -7.58 -0.83 -5.07
CA ASP A 95 -8.11 0.52 -4.93
C ASP A 95 -9.63 0.54 -4.72
N GLY A 96 -10.37 -0.24 -5.52
CA GLY A 96 -11.81 -0.38 -5.35
C GLY A 96 -12.23 -1.07 -4.06
N ASP A 97 -11.42 -2.01 -3.57
CA ASP A 97 -11.67 -2.74 -2.33
C ASP A 97 -11.44 -1.84 -1.11
N ALA A 98 -10.31 -1.16 -1.05
CA ALA A 98 -9.92 -0.35 0.10
C ALA A 98 -10.61 1.00 0.18
N LEU A 99 -10.79 1.68 -0.97
CA LEU A 99 -11.21 3.09 -1.01
C LEU A 99 -12.72 3.29 -1.24
N SER A 100 -13.44 2.22 -1.64
CA SER A 100 -14.90 2.23 -1.72
C SER A 100 -15.48 1.68 -0.41
N ILE A 101 -16.03 0.47 -0.43
CA ILE A 101 -16.66 -0.15 0.74
C ILE A 101 -15.72 -0.32 1.94
N GLY A 102 -14.40 -0.38 1.71
CA GLY A 102 -13.37 -0.52 2.74
C GLY A 102 -12.92 0.79 3.39
N GLY A 103 -13.31 1.96 2.87
CA GLY A 103 -12.77 3.27 3.24
C GLY A 103 -12.80 3.54 4.75
N ASN A 104 -13.92 3.26 5.41
CA ASN A 104 -14.03 3.44 6.86
C ASN A 104 -13.02 2.58 7.64
N HIS A 105 -12.87 1.31 7.28
CA HIS A 105 -11.95 0.40 7.97
C HIS A 105 -10.49 0.76 7.70
N LEU A 106 -10.16 1.22 6.48
CA LEU A 106 -8.84 1.73 6.13
C LEU A 106 -8.48 2.93 7.01
N ILE A 107 -9.34 3.96 7.06
CA ILE A 107 -9.14 5.17 7.86
C ILE A 107 -8.91 4.80 9.33
N HIS A 108 -9.72 3.90 9.89
CA HIS A 108 -9.59 3.51 11.29
C HIS A 108 -8.35 2.66 11.58
N CYS A 109 -7.87 1.85 10.64
CA CYS A 109 -6.61 1.11 10.76
C CYS A 109 -5.41 2.07 10.78
N LEU A 110 -5.38 3.02 9.84
CA LEU A 110 -4.33 4.04 9.72
C LEU A 110 -4.25 4.94 10.97
N ARG A 111 -5.38 5.55 11.38
CA ARG A 111 -5.41 6.47 12.53
C ARG A 111 -5.03 5.81 13.86
N ARG A 112 -5.34 4.52 14.02
CA ARG A 112 -4.97 3.74 15.21
C ARG A 112 -3.52 3.31 15.21
N ASN A 113 -2.83 3.43 14.09
CA ASN A 113 -1.46 2.97 13.93
C ASN A 113 -1.29 1.48 14.26
N VAL A 114 -2.19 0.63 13.72
CA VAL A 114 -2.09 -0.82 13.88
C VAL A 114 -0.83 -1.30 13.16
N ASN A 115 0.00 -2.11 13.80
CA ASN A 115 1.28 -2.57 13.23
C ASN A 115 1.08 -3.59 12.09
N VAL A 116 0.71 -3.10 10.91
CA VAL A 116 0.45 -3.87 9.68
C VAL A 116 0.99 -3.15 8.46
N ASN A 117 1.31 -3.90 7.42
CA ASN A 117 1.76 -3.39 6.13
C ASN A 117 0.61 -3.43 5.12
N ILE A 118 0.02 -2.30 4.78
CA ILE A 118 -1.07 -2.20 3.81
C ILE A 118 -0.50 -1.95 2.43
N LEU A 119 -0.73 -2.89 1.50
CA LEU A 119 -0.34 -2.79 0.11
C LEU A 119 -1.59 -2.55 -0.74
N LEU A 120 -1.74 -1.32 -1.23
CA LEU A 120 -2.82 -0.91 -2.11
C LEU A 120 -2.39 -1.10 -3.57
N PHE A 121 -2.96 -2.11 -4.24
CA PHE A 121 -2.76 -2.32 -5.68
C PHE A 121 -3.70 -1.41 -6.43
N ASN A 122 -3.15 -0.31 -6.95
CA ASN A 122 -3.92 0.71 -7.65
C ASN A 122 -3.82 0.53 -9.16
N ASN A 123 -4.85 -0.02 -9.79
CA ASN A 123 -4.94 -0.17 -11.23
C ASN A 123 -6.04 0.69 -11.87
N GLN A 124 -6.70 1.52 -11.08
CA GLN A 124 -7.75 2.46 -11.51
C GLN A 124 -8.95 1.79 -12.20
N VAL A 125 -9.26 0.53 -11.81
CA VAL A 125 -10.38 -0.22 -12.38
C VAL A 125 -10.80 -1.40 -11.50
N TYR A 126 -12.08 -1.74 -11.46
CA TYR A 126 -12.52 -3.04 -10.95
C TYR A 126 -12.26 -4.13 -12.00
N GLY A 127 -11.06 -4.72 -11.99
CA GLY A 127 -10.66 -5.71 -13.00
C GLY A 127 -11.40 -7.04 -12.89
N LEU A 128 -11.59 -7.58 -11.67
CA LEU A 128 -12.23 -8.88 -11.45
C LEU A 128 -13.68 -8.93 -11.98
N THR A 129 -14.40 -7.83 -11.87
CA THR A 129 -15.79 -7.70 -12.34
C THR A 129 -15.91 -7.19 -13.77
N LYS A 130 -14.78 -7.16 -14.51
CA LYS A 130 -14.66 -6.88 -15.95
C LYS A 130 -14.74 -5.41 -16.35
N GLY A 131 -14.18 -4.50 -15.55
CA GLY A 131 -13.79 -3.18 -16.02
C GLY A 131 -14.72 -2.03 -15.65
N GLN A 132 -15.39 -2.07 -14.49
CA GLN A 132 -16.07 -0.89 -13.94
C GLN A 132 -15.05 0.13 -13.44
N PHE A 133 -15.42 1.41 -13.42
CA PHE A 133 -14.57 2.43 -12.83
C PHE A 133 -14.46 2.24 -11.30
N SER A 134 -13.27 2.47 -10.78
CA SER A 134 -12.95 2.42 -9.35
C SER A 134 -12.87 3.83 -8.76
N PRO A 135 -12.72 3.99 -7.44
CA PRO A 135 -12.55 5.31 -6.83
C PRO A 135 -11.36 6.12 -7.35
N THR A 136 -10.33 5.48 -7.89
CA THR A 136 -9.13 6.13 -8.44
C THR A 136 -9.14 6.29 -9.96
N SER A 137 -10.19 5.82 -10.64
CA SER A 137 -10.36 6.00 -12.09
C SER A 137 -10.35 7.47 -12.47
N GLN A 138 -9.66 7.81 -13.55
CA GLN A 138 -9.52 9.19 -13.97
C GLN A 138 -10.87 9.74 -14.48
N LYS A 139 -11.13 11.03 -14.24
CA LYS A 139 -12.28 11.71 -14.79
C LYS A 139 -12.27 11.63 -16.32
N GLY A 140 -13.39 11.30 -16.92
CA GLY A 140 -13.53 11.11 -18.36
C GLY A 140 -13.12 9.70 -18.86
N GLN A 141 -12.55 8.83 -18.03
CA GLN A 141 -12.21 7.45 -18.41
C GLN A 141 -13.47 6.70 -18.87
N VAL A 142 -13.46 6.19 -20.10
CA VAL A 142 -14.57 5.43 -20.65
C VAL A 142 -14.47 3.97 -20.26
N THR A 143 -15.54 3.41 -19.72
CA THR A 143 -15.66 1.99 -19.39
C THR A 143 -16.97 1.43 -19.98
N LYS A 144 -17.12 0.11 -19.99
CA LYS A 144 -18.36 -0.53 -20.48
C LYS A 144 -19.62 -0.09 -19.71
N THR A 145 -19.46 0.23 -18.42
CA THR A 145 -20.56 0.67 -17.54
C THR A 145 -20.67 2.18 -17.44
N SER A 146 -19.70 2.91 -17.98
CA SER A 146 -19.67 4.37 -18.03
C SER A 146 -19.25 4.83 -19.43
N PRO A 147 -20.13 4.62 -20.46
CA PRO A 147 -19.80 4.90 -21.86
C PRO A 147 -19.63 6.40 -22.17
N GLN A 148 -20.15 7.28 -21.31
CA GLN A 148 -19.98 8.75 -21.40
C GLN A 148 -18.78 9.27 -20.61
N GLY A 149 -17.97 8.35 -20.05
CA GLY A 149 -16.84 8.66 -19.17
C GLY A 149 -17.23 8.80 -17.71
N VAL A 150 -16.24 8.61 -16.83
CA VAL A 150 -16.38 8.78 -15.38
C VAL A 150 -16.54 10.27 -15.07
N ASN A 151 -17.60 10.63 -14.32
CA ASN A 151 -17.89 12.01 -13.93
C ASN A 151 -17.52 12.32 -12.46
N ALA A 152 -16.84 11.40 -11.77
CA ALA A 152 -16.35 11.59 -10.42
C ALA A 152 -14.87 12.01 -10.44
N GLU A 153 -14.46 12.84 -9.48
CA GLU A 153 -13.06 13.13 -9.26
C GLU A 153 -12.38 11.92 -8.60
N PRO A 154 -11.17 11.54 -9.03
CA PRO A 154 -10.47 10.41 -8.46
C PRO A 154 -10.04 10.67 -7.01
N VAL A 155 -10.19 9.67 -6.16
CA VAL A 155 -9.62 9.68 -4.81
C VAL A 155 -8.10 9.60 -4.92
N ASN A 156 -7.40 10.47 -4.20
CA ASN A 156 -5.95 10.36 -4.03
C ASN A 156 -5.63 9.51 -2.79
N PRO A 157 -5.10 8.27 -2.95
CA PRO A 157 -4.89 7.36 -1.83
C PRO A 157 -3.86 7.85 -0.82
N LEU A 158 -2.80 8.53 -1.29
CA LEU A 158 -1.75 9.05 -0.41
C LEU A 158 -2.26 10.20 0.44
N MET A 159 -3.03 11.13 -0.16
CA MET A 159 -3.65 12.23 0.57
C MET A 159 -4.61 11.71 1.65
N LEU A 160 -5.40 10.68 1.32
CA LEU A 160 -6.29 10.05 2.29
C LEU A 160 -5.51 9.40 3.43
N ALA A 161 -4.43 8.67 3.12
CA ALA A 161 -3.60 8.03 4.13
C ALA A 161 -2.91 9.04 5.05
N LEU A 162 -2.35 10.13 4.49
CA LEU A 162 -1.73 11.22 5.25
C LEU A 162 -2.77 11.92 6.14
N ALA A 163 -3.94 12.26 5.60
CA ALA A 163 -5.03 12.90 6.34
C ALA A 163 -5.60 11.99 7.45
N ALA A 164 -5.61 10.67 7.25
CA ALA A 164 -5.97 9.69 8.27
C ALA A 164 -4.89 9.51 9.34
N GLY A 165 -3.73 10.14 9.19
CA GLY A 165 -2.62 10.08 10.15
C GLY A 165 -1.82 8.77 10.07
N ALA A 166 -1.59 8.23 8.86
CA ALA A 166 -0.68 7.11 8.67
C ALA A 166 0.75 7.46 9.14
N GLY A 167 1.43 6.53 9.80
CA GLY A 167 2.82 6.71 10.25
C GLY A 167 3.85 6.51 9.15
N PHE A 168 3.50 5.77 8.10
CA PHE A 168 4.33 5.52 6.93
C PHE A 168 3.47 5.55 5.66
N VAL A 169 3.88 6.34 4.67
CA VAL A 169 3.19 6.47 3.38
C VAL A 169 4.23 6.45 2.25
N ALA A 170 4.05 5.52 1.31
CA ALA A 170 4.95 5.37 0.18
C ALA A 170 4.21 5.03 -1.11
N ARG A 171 4.89 5.21 -2.26
CA ARG A 171 4.40 4.82 -3.59
C ARG A 171 5.48 4.09 -4.38
N GLY A 172 5.08 2.98 -5.01
CA GLY A 172 5.88 2.22 -5.96
C GLY A 172 5.15 1.93 -7.25
N VAL A 173 5.81 1.26 -8.19
CA VAL A 173 5.23 0.79 -9.44
C VAL A 173 5.60 -0.68 -9.65
N ASP A 174 4.70 -1.46 -10.26
CA ASP A 174 4.92 -2.87 -10.62
C ASP A 174 6.05 -3.07 -11.63
N LYS A 175 6.26 -2.08 -12.51
CA LYS A 175 7.29 -2.08 -13.57
C LYS A 175 8.71 -1.78 -13.06
N ASP A 176 8.89 -1.54 -11.75
CA ASP A 176 10.19 -1.43 -11.08
C ASP A 176 10.28 -2.33 -9.83
N PRO A 177 10.41 -3.64 -10.01
CA PRO A 177 10.40 -4.57 -8.88
C PRO A 177 11.59 -4.37 -7.91
N THR A 178 12.71 -3.85 -8.38
CA THR A 178 13.88 -3.58 -7.51
C THR A 178 13.60 -2.43 -6.55
N HIS A 179 13.08 -1.31 -7.07
CA HIS A 179 12.68 -0.18 -6.24
C HIS A 179 11.50 -0.56 -5.32
N LEU A 180 10.53 -1.35 -5.85
CA LEU A 180 9.40 -1.82 -5.04
C LEU A 180 9.87 -2.67 -3.85
N VAL A 181 10.81 -3.60 -4.01
CA VAL A 181 11.39 -4.38 -2.91
C VAL A 181 11.98 -3.46 -1.84
N SER A 182 12.71 -2.42 -2.24
CA SER A 182 13.29 -1.46 -1.28
C SER A 182 12.23 -0.70 -0.47
N ILE A 183 11.13 -0.30 -1.12
CA ILE A 183 9.99 0.36 -0.46
C ILE A 183 9.30 -0.60 0.52
N LEU A 184 9.02 -1.83 0.09
CA LEU A 184 8.36 -2.84 0.92
C LEU A 184 9.21 -3.21 2.14
N LYS A 185 10.54 -3.22 2.01
CA LYS A 185 11.45 -3.42 3.13
C LYS A 185 11.36 -2.30 4.15
N LYS A 186 11.39 -1.04 3.70
CA LYS A 186 11.20 0.13 4.59
C LYS A 186 9.82 0.13 5.26
N ALA A 187 8.77 -0.31 4.54
CA ALA A 187 7.44 -0.45 5.11
C ALA A 187 7.39 -1.50 6.23
N TYR A 188 8.07 -2.64 6.05
CA TYR A 188 8.20 -3.68 7.08
C TYR A 188 9.02 -3.20 8.30
N GLU A 189 10.09 -2.45 8.08
CA GLU A 189 10.96 -1.93 9.13
C GLU A 189 10.28 -0.87 9.99
N HIS A 190 9.27 -0.17 9.43
CA HIS A 190 8.49 0.82 10.17
C HIS A 190 7.64 0.16 11.26
N LYS A 191 7.63 0.73 12.46
CA LYS A 191 6.81 0.28 13.59
C LYS A 191 5.48 1.01 13.60
N GLY A 192 4.41 0.31 13.20
CA GLY A 192 3.07 0.85 13.09
C GLY A 192 2.42 0.53 11.75
N CYS A 193 1.47 1.35 11.34
CA CYS A 193 0.72 1.15 10.10
C CYS A 193 1.47 1.74 8.91
N SER A 194 1.97 0.87 8.04
CA SER A 194 2.57 1.26 6.76
C SER A 194 1.52 1.20 5.66
N PHE A 195 1.45 2.25 4.84
CA PHE A 195 0.59 2.32 3.66
C PHE A 195 1.45 2.51 2.41
N VAL A 196 1.41 1.53 1.51
CA VAL A 196 2.14 1.56 0.25
C VAL A 196 1.16 1.46 -0.91
N GLU A 197 1.02 2.53 -1.68
CA GLU A 197 0.34 2.51 -2.97
C GLU A 197 1.28 1.94 -4.02
N ILE A 198 0.80 0.97 -4.80
CA ILE A 198 1.57 0.36 -5.90
C ILE A 198 0.76 0.53 -7.17
N TYR A 199 1.23 1.37 -8.09
CA TYR A 199 0.65 1.45 -9.42
C TYR A 199 0.85 0.12 -10.14
N GLN A 200 -0.27 -0.48 -10.56
CA GLN A 200 -0.35 -1.82 -11.11
C GLN A 200 -1.04 -1.80 -12.47
N ASP A 201 -0.41 -2.34 -13.49
CA ASP A 201 -0.97 -2.40 -14.83
C ASP A 201 -2.01 -3.51 -14.96
N CYS A 202 -3.28 -3.13 -15.15
CA CYS A 202 -4.34 -4.05 -15.53
C CYS A 202 -4.37 -4.16 -17.05
N ASN A 203 -3.61 -5.08 -17.61
CA ASN A 203 -3.39 -5.22 -19.05
C ASN A 203 -4.64 -5.61 -19.88
N ILE A 204 -5.79 -5.85 -19.24
CA ILE A 204 -7.04 -6.22 -19.92
C ILE A 204 -8.06 -5.06 -19.90
N PHE A 205 -8.22 -4.37 -18.77
CA PHE A 205 -9.29 -3.39 -18.60
C PHE A 205 -8.80 -1.95 -18.47
N ASN A 206 -7.52 -1.74 -18.21
CA ASN A 206 -6.91 -0.41 -18.09
C ASN A 206 -5.41 -0.47 -18.48
N HIS A 207 -5.12 -1.12 -19.59
CA HIS A 207 -3.75 -1.33 -20.07
C HIS A 207 -3.05 -0.01 -20.36
N GLY A 208 -1.81 0.11 -19.87
CA GLY A 208 -0.96 1.25 -20.13
C GLY A 208 -1.34 2.53 -19.38
N ALA A 209 -2.26 2.47 -18.40
CA ALA A 209 -2.69 3.64 -17.62
C ALA A 209 -1.51 4.42 -17.02
N PHE A 210 -0.41 3.74 -16.72
CA PHE A 210 0.79 4.32 -16.10
C PHE A 210 2.01 4.34 -17.03
N ASP A 211 1.88 3.94 -18.30
CA ASP A 211 3.01 3.83 -19.24
C ASP A 211 3.69 5.16 -19.51
N GLY A 212 2.95 6.26 -19.39
CA GLY A 212 3.51 7.60 -19.54
C GLY A 212 4.72 7.89 -18.63
N PHE A 213 4.80 7.21 -17.47
CA PHE A 213 5.90 7.40 -16.50
C PHE A 213 6.48 6.09 -15.93
N ALA A 214 5.74 4.97 -15.95
CA ALA A 214 6.17 3.76 -15.25
C ALA A 214 7.13 2.89 -16.07
N ILE A 215 7.06 2.89 -17.40
CA ILE A 215 7.93 2.07 -18.24
C ILE A 215 9.38 2.59 -18.19
N LYS A 216 10.34 1.67 -18.35
CA LYS A 216 11.77 1.94 -18.19
C LYS A 216 12.26 3.15 -19.00
N ASN A 217 11.79 3.30 -20.24
CA ASN A 217 12.24 4.37 -21.12
C ASN A 217 11.75 5.77 -20.70
N ASN A 218 10.63 5.85 -20.01
CA ASN A 218 10.03 7.13 -19.59
C ASN A 218 10.39 7.48 -18.14
N ARG A 219 10.74 6.47 -17.34
CA ARG A 219 10.85 6.60 -15.88
C ARG A 219 11.84 7.67 -15.47
N ALA A 220 13.03 7.69 -16.04
CA ALA A 220 14.06 8.68 -15.70
C ALA A 220 13.56 10.13 -15.90
N ASP A 221 12.79 10.39 -16.96
CA ASP A 221 12.30 11.73 -17.29
C ASP A 221 10.99 12.11 -16.61
N LYS A 222 10.23 11.14 -16.15
CA LYS A 222 8.84 11.33 -15.71
C LYS A 222 8.58 10.91 -14.26
N THR A 223 9.60 10.43 -13.56
CA THR A 223 9.49 10.12 -12.11
C THR A 223 10.62 10.79 -11.34
N VAL A 224 10.38 11.05 -10.06
CA VAL A 224 11.39 11.51 -9.11
C VAL A 224 11.45 10.52 -7.94
N ILE A 225 12.65 10.06 -7.61
CA ILE A 225 12.84 9.12 -6.49
C ILE A 225 13.00 9.91 -5.19
N LEU A 226 12.17 9.58 -4.21
CA LEU A 226 12.17 10.20 -2.89
C LEU A 226 13.22 9.53 -1.99
N GLU A 227 14.33 10.22 -1.76
CA GLU A 227 15.38 9.80 -0.84
C GLU A 227 15.59 10.87 0.24
N ASP A 228 15.62 10.43 1.50
CA ASP A 228 15.78 11.32 2.65
C ASP A 228 17.04 12.19 2.53
N GLY A 229 16.88 13.49 2.75
CA GLY A 229 17.95 14.49 2.70
C GLY A 229 18.51 14.73 1.28
N LYS A 230 17.91 14.19 0.22
CA LYS A 230 18.35 14.38 -1.16
C LYS A 230 17.47 15.38 -1.90
N PRO A 231 18.05 16.14 -2.85
CA PRO A 231 17.25 16.97 -3.74
C PRO A 231 16.38 16.11 -4.67
N LEU A 232 15.23 16.63 -5.06
CA LEU A 232 14.25 15.93 -5.89
C LEU A 232 14.62 16.04 -7.38
N LEU A 233 15.70 15.37 -7.77
CA LEU A 233 16.24 15.36 -9.13
C LEU A 233 15.52 14.35 -10.02
N PHE A 234 15.34 14.70 -11.30
CA PHE A 234 14.81 13.81 -12.34
C PHE A 234 15.31 14.22 -13.73
N GLY A 235 14.98 13.41 -14.73
CA GLY A 235 15.57 13.51 -16.05
C GLY A 235 16.75 12.55 -16.22
N ALA A 236 17.05 12.15 -17.47
CA ALA A 236 18.07 11.12 -17.76
C ALA A 236 19.47 11.46 -17.17
N GLU A 237 19.80 12.76 -17.07
CA GLU A 237 21.06 13.26 -16.53
C GLU A 237 20.84 14.15 -15.28
N ASN A 238 19.71 13.99 -14.58
CA ASN A 238 19.30 14.84 -13.47
C ASN A 238 19.26 16.33 -13.81
N GLN A 239 18.91 16.65 -15.06
CA GLN A 239 18.87 18.04 -15.57
C GLN A 239 17.66 18.83 -15.06
N LYS A 240 16.74 18.18 -14.34
CA LYS A 240 15.56 18.82 -13.76
C LYS A 240 15.45 18.54 -12.27
N ALA A 241 14.82 19.46 -11.55
CA ALA A 241 14.49 19.27 -10.14
C ALA A 241 13.10 19.82 -9.80
N LEU A 242 12.49 19.25 -8.77
CA LEU A 242 11.36 19.87 -8.08
C LEU A 242 11.91 20.74 -6.95
N VAL A 243 11.47 21.99 -6.89
CA VAL A 243 11.76 22.92 -5.79
C VAL A 243 10.48 23.49 -5.22
N GLN A 244 10.53 23.94 -3.98
CA GLN A 244 9.40 24.62 -3.35
C GLN A 244 9.36 26.10 -3.75
N GLU A 245 8.18 26.57 -4.15
CA GLU A 245 7.90 27.97 -4.41
C GLU A 245 6.65 28.39 -3.63
N GLY A 246 6.85 29.02 -2.48
CA GLY A 246 5.75 29.30 -1.56
C GLY A 246 5.11 28.01 -1.02
N GLU A 247 3.83 27.84 -1.25
CA GLU A 247 3.06 26.62 -0.85
C GLU A 247 3.06 25.54 -1.93
N ASP A 248 3.53 25.84 -3.14
CA ASP A 248 3.50 24.94 -4.29
C ASP A 248 4.89 24.37 -4.64
N LEU A 249 4.91 23.48 -5.62
CA LEU A 249 6.13 22.93 -6.20
C LEU A 249 6.30 23.46 -7.63
N ARG A 250 7.55 23.70 -8.04
CA ARG A 250 7.93 24.12 -9.38
C ARG A 250 9.01 23.19 -9.93
N VAL A 251 8.98 22.96 -11.23
CA VAL A 251 10.08 22.29 -11.96
C VAL A 251 11.09 23.36 -12.38
N ILE A 252 12.37 23.10 -12.09
CA ILE A 252 13.51 23.92 -12.55
C ILE A 252 14.44 23.10 -13.44
N ASP A 253 15.27 23.82 -14.21
CA ASP A 253 16.42 23.27 -14.91
C ASP A 253 17.66 23.45 -14.04
N THR A 254 18.32 22.34 -13.69
CA THR A 254 19.48 22.33 -12.78
C THR A 254 20.74 23.01 -13.37
N GLN A 255 20.75 23.30 -14.67
CA GLN A 255 21.83 24.10 -15.29
C GLN A 255 21.72 25.57 -14.96
N ASN A 256 20.51 26.07 -14.70
CA ASN A 256 20.23 27.48 -14.49
C ASN A 256 19.94 27.81 -13.01
N ASP A 257 19.38 26.88 -12.26
CA ASP A 257 18.93 27.06 -10.88
C ASP A 257 19.47 25.97 -9.95
N GLN A 258 19.65 26.31 -8.67
CA GLN A 258 20.12 25.36 -7.65
C GLN A 258 18.95 24.55 -7.09
N PRO A 259 19.05 23.19 -7.01
CA PRO A 259 18.03 22.33 -6.42
C PRO A 259 18.19 22.30 -4.89
N ASP A 260 17.75 23.36 -4.21
CA ASP A 260 17.88 23.57 -2.76
C ASP A 260 16.79 22.90 -1.92
N TYR A 261 15.72 22.39 -2.54
CA TYR A 261 14.66 21.68 -1.85
C TYR A 261 15.01 20.21 -1.63
N LEU A 262 15.27 19.87 -0.37
CA LEU A 262 15.61 18.49 0.04
C LEU A 262 14.36 17.76 0.53
N HIS A 263 14.25 16.50 0.16
CA HIS A 263 13.18 15.64 0.66
C HIS A 263 13.34 15.37 2.16
N ASP A 264 12.28 15.65 2.91
CA ASP A 264 12.18 15.37 4.34
C ASP A 264 10.94 14.48 4.58
N PRO A 265 11.14 13.16 4.79
CA PRO A 265 10.02 12.24 5.02
C PRO A 265 9.36 12.44 6.39
N GLN A 266 9.90 13.24 7.31
CA GLN A 266 9.26 13.56 8.58
C GLN A 266 8.29 14.76 8.47
N ASN A 267 8.33 15.48 7.37
CA ASN A 267 7.49 16.65 7.14
C ASN A 267 6.19 16.26 6.41
N VAL A 268 5.09 16.16 7.18
CA VAL A 268 3.78 15.79 6.63
C VAL A 268 3.26 16.79 5.59
N MET A 269 3.57 18.10 5.75
CA MET A 269 3.13 19.10 4.78
C MET A 269 3.89 18.98 3.46
N ALA A 270 5.19 18.66 3.51
CA ALA A 270 5.98 18.34 2.31
C ALA A 270 5.42 17.07 1.62
N ALA A 271 5.11 16.02 2.39
CA ALA A 271 4.49 14.81 1.86
C ALA A 271 3.13 15.08 1.18
N MET A 272 2.28 15.93 1.78
CA MET A 272 1.01 16.34 1.18
C MET A 272 1.19 17.13 -0.10
N ARG A 273 2.17 18.02 -0.19
CA ARG A 273 2.50 18.74 -1.44
C ARG A 273 2.92 17.77 -2.55
N LEU A 274 3.82 16.84 -2.24
CA LEU A 274 4.26 15.81 -3.18
C LEU A 274 3.12 14.87 -3.60
N ALA A 275 2.19 14.56 -2.70
CA ALA A 275 1.04 13.70 -3.01
C ALA A 275 0.00 14.40 -3.91
N ARG A 276 -0.02 15.73 -3.96
CA ARG A 276 -0.97 16.53 -4.77
C ARG A 276 -0.55 16.71 -6.23
N ILE A 277 0.76 16.65 -6.52
CA ILE A 277 1.23 16.84 -7.89
C ILE A 277 0.89 15.61 -8.74
N ASN A 278 0.53 15.87 -10.00
CA ASN A 278 0.04 14.85 -10.93
C ASN A 278 0.79 14.92 -12.27
N TYR A 279 0.97 13.75 -12.86
CA TYR A 279 1.38 13.63 -14.25
C TYR A 279 0.21 14.03 -15.18
N PRO A 280 0.44 14.71 -16.32
CA PRO A 280 1.76 14.99 -16.93
C PRO A 280 2.44 16.30 -16.51
N ASP A 281 1.78 17.17 -15.74
CA ASP A 281 2.30 18.50 -15.41
C ASP A 281 3.57 18.43 -14.54
N PHE A 282 3.67 17.40 -13.70
CA PHE A 282 4.81 17.12 -12.84
C PHE A 282 5.31 15.69 -13.02
N PRO A 283 6.58 15.39 -12.66
CA PRO A 283 7.05 14.02 -12.52
C PRO A 283 6.28 13.33 -11.39
N VAL A 284 6.12 12.00 -11.49
CA VAL A 284 5.49 11.20 -10.43
C VAL A 284 6.51 10.90 -9.34
N PRO A 285 6.31 11.34 -8.09
CA PRO A 285 7.18 10.96 -6.99
C PRO A 285 6.99 9.48 -6.63
N LEU A 286 8.10 8.74 -6.49
CA LEU A 286 8.15 7.34 -6.09
C LEU A 286 9.09 7.18 -4.89
N GLY A 287 8.71 6.37 -3.91
CA GLY A 287 9.48 6.15 -2.69
C GLY A 287 8.67 6.47 -1.45
N VAL A 288 9.37 6.79 -0.36
CA VAL A 288 8.75 7.12 0.93
C VAL A 288 8.40 8.59 0.98
N TYR A 289 7.12 8.92 1.04
CA TYR A 289 6.61 10.28 1.17
C TYR A 289 6.65 10.79 2.59
N TYR A 290 6.30 9.91 3.54
CA TYR A 290 6.20 10.24 4.94
C TYR A 290 6.56 9.04 5.82
N GLN A 291 7.32 9.29 6.88
CA GLN A 291 7.67 8.30 7.89
C GLN A 291 7.85 8.98 9.25
N GLN A 292 7.02 8.62 10.20
CA GLN A 292 7.11 9.08 11.59
C GLN A 292 6.72 7.95 12.54
N GLU A 293 7.55 7.68 13.52
CA GLU A 293 7.21 6.74 14.59
C GLU A 293 6.11 7.32 15.49
N ARG A 294 5.15 6.48 15.84
CA ARG A 294 4.03 6.78 16.70
C ARG A 294 3.71 5.58 17.57
N ASP A 295 3.01 5.80 18.69
CA ASP A 295 2.53 4.71 19.52
C ASP A 295 1.71 3.70 18.71
N ILE A 296 2.06 2.43 18.83
CA ILE A 296 1.38 1.32 18.17
C ILE A 296 0.08 1.01 18.93
N TYR A 297 -1.00 0.83 18.18
CA TYR A 297 -2.25 0.33 18.74
C TYR A 297 -2.08 -1.08 19.28
N SER A 298 -2.20 -1.22 20.59
CA SER A 298 -2.22 -2.52 21.25
C SER A 298 -3.44 -2.63 22.14
N LEU A 299 -4.11 -3.77 22.08
CA LEU A 299 -5.10 -4.11 23.10
C LEU A 299 -4.31 -4.60 24.33
N LYS A 300 -4.13 -3.72 25.31
CA LYS A 300 -3.65 -4.14 26.64
C LYS A 300 -4.75 -4.95 27.31
N HIS A 301 -4.95 -6.17 26.87
CA HIS A 301 -5.77 -7.12 27.62
C HIS A 301 -4.87 -7.82 28.62
N PRO A 302 -5.19 -7.76 29.93
CA PRO A 302 -4.64 -8.73 30.87
C PRO A 302 -5.25 -10.10 30.49
N MET A 303 -4.59 -10.81 29.57
CA MET A 303 -4.95 -12.18 29.16
C MET A 303 -4.69 -13.23 30.28
N ASN A 304 -4.55 -12.81 31.52
CA ASN A 304 -4.34 -13.68 32.67
C ASN A 304 -5.62 -13.93 33.47
N LYS A 305 -6.78 -14.05 32.78
CA LYS A 305 -7.95 -14.63 33.45
C LYS A 305 -7.87 -16.14 33.31
N SER A 306 -7.86 -16.82 34.46
CA SER A 306 -7.92 -18.29 34.49
C SER A 306 -9.24 -18.78 33.87
N LEU A 307 -9.27 -20.00 33.36
CA LEU A 307 -10.53 -20.61 32.88
C LEU A 307 -11.66 -20.50 33.93
N THR A 308 -11.32 -20.55 35.22
CA THR A 308 -12.24 -20.36 36.34
C THR A 308 -12.84 -18.94 36.39
N ASP A 309 -12.05 -17.90 36.03
CA ASP A 309 -12.55 -16.55 35.95
C ASP A 309 -13.52 -16.34 34.78
N VAL A 310 -13.26 -17.02 33.63
CA VAL A 310 -14.15 -17.01 32.48
C VAL A 310 -15.47 -17.73 32.81
N GLU A 311 -15.44 -18.89 33.46
CA GLU A 311 -16.65 -19.59 33.91
C GLU A 311 -17.46 -18.77 34.93
N THR A 312 -16.80 -18.10 35.85
CA THR A 312 -17.43 -17.21 36.83
C THR A 312 -18.12 -16.03 36.16
N LEU A 313 -17.48 -15.42 35.14
CA LEU A 313 -18.07 -14.34 34.34
C LEU A 313 -19.26 -14.81 33.50
N PHE A 314 -19.19 -16.04 32.98
CA PHE A 314 -20.31 -16.66 32.24
C PHE A 314 -21.50 -16.90 33.17
N LYS A 315 -21.27 -17.44 34.36
CA LYS A 315 -22.32 -17.72 35.37
C LYS A 315 -22.92 -16.44 35.93
N ALA A 316 -22.13 -15.38 36.17
CA ALA A 316 -22.59 -14.08 36.67
C ALA A 316 -23.48 -13.30 35.67
N ARG A 317 -23.39 -13.61 34.37
CA ARG A 317 -24.20 -13.00 33.32
C ARG A 317 -25.41 -13.82 32.89
N ALA A 318 -25.69 -14.92 33.54
CA ALA A 318 -26.78 -15.81 33.19
C ALA A 318 -28.18 -15.34 33.70
N SER A 319 -28.24 -14.25 34.49
CA SER A 319 -29.48 -13.59 34.88
C SER A 319 -29.51 -12.14 34.40
N TRP A 320 -30.39 -11.85 33.47
CA TRP A 320 -30.79 -10.47 33.11
C TRP A 320 -32.01 -10.14 33.91
N ASP A 321 -31.87 -9.36 34.98
CA ASP A 321 -33.02 -8.74 35.61
C ASP A 321 -33.51 -7.61 34.70
N GLN A 322 -34.68 -7.79 34.09
CA GLN A 322 -35.43 -6.73 33.46
C GLN A 322 -36.18 -5.99 34.60
N SER A 323 -35.55 -4.96 35.14
CA SER A 323 -36.22 -3.94 35.96
C SER A 323 -36.45 -2.71 35.14
#